data_c01bfaedbd6010738aa4d109ca2f8ac0
#
_entry.id   c01bfaedbd6010738aa4d109ca2f8ac0
#
_cell.length_a   1.000
_cell.length_b   1.000
_cell.length_c   1.000
_cell.angle_alpha   90.00
_cell.angle_beta   90.00
_cell.angle_gamma   90.00
#
_symmetry.space_group_name_H-M   'P 1'
#
loop_
_entity.id
_entity.type
_entity.pdbx_description
1 polymer ?
#
loop_
_entity_poly.entity_id
_entity_poly.type
_entity_poly.pdbx_seq_one_letter_code
_entity_poly.pdbx_strand_id
1 'polypeptide(L)'
;MTAYSRIGILLIALVGSAAPVLSAPQSDPVPIASLDASPLLRRMVNLNPTLKTYKATIHLDVALKSFVPLNPSLDGNIFFKQPDKEAVVFDTVPSLASQFKKVYPRVDVPANWLRLYDVSQLSDDGTSTVFRLIPKKNGRIEHLDVKADDANATIKEYTWTYKDGGFVTFDQTFETISGNLLPEKQTGHVELPSYKADVTSVFSNYQLNVQIADSVFEEK
;
A
#
# COMPACT_ATOMS: atom_id res chain seq x y z
N MET A 1 45.81 59.58 15.38
CA MET A 1 46.21 58.36 16.13
C MET A 1 44.99 57.48 16.21
N THR A 2 44.88 56.50 15.33
CA THR A 2 43.71 55.61 15.19
C THR A 2 44.16 54.18 15.49
N ALA A 3 43.66 53.64 16.58
CA ALA A 3 43.95 52.29 17.02
C ALA A 3 43.00 51.28 16.33
N TYR A 4 43.56 50.36 15.56
CA TYR A 4 42.84 49.24 14.97
C TYR A 4 42.83 48.07 15.96
N SER A 5 41.64 47.72 16.45
CA SER A 5 41.41 46.50 17.22
C SER A 5 41.21 45.32 16.24
N ARG A 6 42.06 44.29 16.33
CA ARG A 6 41.93 43.04 15.59
C ARG A 6 41.05 42.08 16.42
N ILE A 7 39.86 41.78 15.91
CA ILE A 7 39.00 40.69 16.43
C ILE A 7 39.42 39.40 15.73
N GLY A 8 40.01 38.49 16.50
CA GLY A 8 40.31 37.14 16.04
C GLY A 8 39.05 36.30 16.06
N ILE A 9 38.63 35.80 14.90
CA ILE A 9 37.55 34.82 14.76
C ILE A 9 38.14 33.42 15.03
N LEU A 10 37.75 32.84 16.14
CA LEU A 10 38.08 31.44 16.48
C LEU A 10 37.11 30.50 15.73
N LEU A 11 37.57 29.83 14.68
CA LEU A 11 36.83 28.82 13.96
C LEU A 11 36.89 27.51 14.77
N ILE A 12 35.80 27.16 15.48
CA ILE A 12 35.67 25.85 16.08
C ILE A 12 35.16 24.87 14.99
N ALA A 13 36.06 24.04 14.50
CA ALA A 13 35.69 22.94 13.62
C ALA A 13 34.98 21.83 14.46
N LEU A 14 33.65 21.77 14.39
CA LEU A 14 32.90 20.64 14.89
C LEU A 14 33.10 19.43 13.94
N VAL A 15 34.02 18.54 14.33
CA VAL A 15 34.15 17.23 13.69
C VAL A 15 32.97 16.39 14.17
N GLY A 16 31.90 16.37 13.39
CA GLY A 16 30.78 15.47 13.60
C GLY A 16 31.21 14.03 13.29
N SER A 17 31.42 13.22 14.32
CA SER A 17 31.59 11.77 14.17
C SER A 17 30.25 11.17 13.70
N ALA A 18 30.10 10.93 12.41
CA ALA A 18 29.03 10.10 11.89
C ALA A 18 29.29 8.67 12.37
N ALA A 19 28.55 8.21 13.36
CA ALA A 19 28.54 6.82 13.74
C ALA A 19 28.05 6.00 12.52
N PRO A 20 28.74 4.89 12.16
CA PRO A 20 28.24 4.03 11.10
C PRO A 20 26.88 3.48 11.53
N VAL A 21 25.84 3.77 10.75
CA VAL A 21 24.55 3.08 10.86
C VAL A 21 24.86 1.63 10.48
N LEU A 22 24.94 0.76 11.50
CA LEU A 22 24.98 -0.69 11.29
C LEU A 22 23.65 -1.06 10.63
N SER A 23 23.65 -1.18 9.30
CA SER A 23 22.57 -1.85 8.58
C SER A 23 22.50 -3.27 9.14
N ALA A 24 21.34 -3.63 9.71
CA ALA A 24 21.09 -5.01 10.09
C ALA A 24 21.38 -5.92 8.90
N PRO A 25 21.96 -7.10 9.10
CA PRO A 25 22.24 -8.01 8.01
C PRO A 25 20.91 -8.32 7.30
N GLN A 26 20.82 -7.94 6.04
CA GLN A 26 19.70 -8.27 5.18
C GLN A 26 19.83 -9.76 4.89
N SER A 27 19.01 -10.58 5.55
CA SER A 27 18.94 -12.02 5.28
C SER A 27 18.49 -12.23 3.84
N ASP A 28 19.02 -13.26 3.18
CA ASP A 28 18.56 -13.62 1.84
C ASP A 28 17.05 -13.88 1.84
N PRO A 29 16.33 -13.49 0.77
CA PRO A 29 14.89 -13.71 0.67
C PRO A 29 14.55 -15.20 0.82
N VAL A 30 13.63 -15.55 1.72
CA VAL A 30 13.18 -16.92 1.95
C VAL A 30 11.96 -17.20 1.08
N PRO A 31 12.04 -18.08 0.06
CA PRO A 31 10.91 -18.41 -0.80
C PRO A 31 9.77 -19.08 -0.04
N ILE A 32 8.53 -18.69 -0.34
CA ILE A 32 7.30 -19.27 0.22
C ILE A 32 6.59 -20.06 -0.89
N ALA A 33 6.71 -21.37 -0.86
CA ALA A 33 6.14 -22.26 -1.87
C ALA A 33 4.70 -22.72 -1.54
N SER A 34 4.27 -22.61 -0.27
CA SER A 34 2.95 -23.05 0.18
C SER A 34 2.50 -22.24 1.39
N LEU A 35 1.20 -22.27 1.70
CA LEU A 35 0.66 -21.65 2.92
C LEU A 35 1.22 -22.28 4.20
N ASP A 36 1.65 -23.52 4.15
CA ASP A 36 2.26 -24.22 5.29
C ASP A 36 3.66 -23.70 5.60
N ALA A 37 4.35 -23.13 4.60
CA ALA A 37 5.65 -22.52 4.78
C ALA A 37 5.61 -21.14 5.49
N SER A 38 4.42 -20.51 5.60
CA SER A 38 4.25 -19.22 6.26
C SER A 38 2.98 -19.20 7.12
N PRO A 39 3.12 -19.37 8.45
CA PRO A 39 1.98 -19.27 9.37
C PRO A 39 1.26 -17.91 9.30
N LEU A 40 2.00 -16.82 9.10
CA LEU A 40 1.40 -15.49 8.95
C LEU A 40 0.57 -15.39 7.68
N LEU A 41 1.10 -15.80 6.52
CA LEU A 41 0.34 -15.78 5.27
C LEU A 41 -0.94 -16.62 5.37
N ARG A 42 -0.88 -17.78 6.05
CA ARG A 42 -2.08 -18.59 6.32
C ARG A 42 -3.10 -17.83 7.16
N ARG A 43 -2.67 -17.07 8.18
CA ARG A 43 -3.56 -16.23 9.00
C ARG A 43 -4.15 -15.10 8.18
N MET A 44 -3.37 -14.46 7.31
CA MET A 44 -3.84 -13.40 6.40
C MET A 44 -4.92 -13.91 5.45
N VAL A 45 -4.75 -15.12 4.90
CA VAL A 45 -5.77 -15.76 4.04
C VAL A 45 -7.07 -16.01 4.79
N ASN A 46 -7.00 -16.29 6.09
CA ASN A 46 -8.15 -16.62 6.94
C ASN A 46 -8.56 -15.46 7.87
N LEU A 47 -8.19 -14.22 7.55
CA LEU A 47 -8.39 -13.06 8.43
C LEU A 47 -9.86 -12.87 8.84
N ASN A 48 -10.79 -12.98 7.90
CA ASN A 48 -12.22 -12.78 8.12
C ASN A 48 -13.03 -14.02 7.61
N PRO A 49 -12.97 -15.17 8.30
CA PRO A 49 -13.47 -16.44 7.74
C PRO A 49 -14.99 -16.47 7.55
N THR A 50 -15.75 -15.68 8.29
CA THR A 50 -17.22 -15.60 8.21
C THR A 50 -17.72 -14.52 7.25
N LEU A 51 -16.84 -13.64 6.80
CA LEU A 51 -17.18 -12.57 5.87
C LEU A 51 -17.28 -13.11 4.45
N LYS A 52 -18.47 -13.12 3.87
CA LYS A 52 -18.71 -13.57 2.48
C LYS A 52 -18.67 -12.43 1.48
N THR A 53 -19.27 -11.31 1.86
CA THR A 53 -19.37 -10.11 1.04
C THR A 53 -19.32 -8.89 1.93
N TYR A 54 -18.84 -7.77 1.37
CA TYR A 54 -19.16 -6.46 1.92
C TYR A 54 -19.34 -5.43 0.80
N LYS A 55 -20.10 -4.40 1.14
CA LYS A 55 -20.16 -3.13 0.44
C LYS A 55 -19.78 -2.03 1.42
N ALA A 56 -18.98 -1.06 0.99
CA ALA A 56 -18.68 0.13 1.77
C ALA A 56 -18.62 1.36 0.87
N THR A 57 -18.78 2.54 1.44
CA THR A 57 -18.49 3.81 0.77
C THR A 57 -16.99 4.06 0.78
N ILE A 58 -16.45 4.56 -0.32
CA ILE A 58 -15.08 5.06 -0.41
C ILE A 58 -15.12 6.54 -0.78
N HIS A 59 -14.38 7.35 -0.02
CA HIS A 59 -14.06 8.73 -0.35
C HIS A 59 -12.57 8.80 -0.68
N LEU A 60 -12.21 9.30 -1.85
CA LEU A 60 -10.86 9.35 -2.37
C LEU A 60 -10.45 10.78 -2.67
N ASP A 61 -9.47 11.31 -1.95
CA ASP A 61 -8.81 12.57 -2.23
C ASP A 61 -7.48 12.33 -2.94
N VAL A 62 -7.23 13.07 -4.02
CA VAL A 62 -5.97 13.00 -4.78
C VAL A 62 -5.36 14.39 -4.85
N ALA A 63 -4.17 14.56 -4.30
CA ALA A 63 -3.37 15.78 -4.41
C ALA A 63 -2.29 15.60 -5.48
N LEU A 64 -2.55 16.07 -6.70
CA LEU A 64 -1.56 16.02 -7.79
C LEU A 64 -0.46 17.05 -7.57
N LYS A 65 0.78 16.57 -7.58
CA LYS A 65 2.00 17.42 -7.56
C LYS A 65 2.41 17.74 -9.00
N SER A 66 1.61 18.59 -9.68
CA SER A 66 1.90 19.07 -11.04
C SER A 66 2.14 20.57 -11.04
N PHE A 67 2.55 21.14 -12.19
CA PHE A 67 2.72 22.59 -12.35
C PHE A 67 1.43 23.38 -12.04
N VAL A 68 0.28 22.80 -12.33
CA VAL A 68 -1.04 23.27 -11.86
C VAL A 68 -1.55 22.26 -10.85
N PRO A 69 -1.60 22.58 -9.54
CA PRO A 69 -2.11 21.63 -8.54
C PRO A 69 -3.60 21.38 -8.80
N LEU A 70 -3.94 20.11 -8.91
CA LEU A 70 -5.32 19.63 -9.02
C LEU A 70 -5.57 18.67 -7.87
N ASN A 71 -6.65 18.93 -7.14
CA ASN A 71 -7.03 18.13 -5.97
C ASN A 71 -8.45 17.56 -6.18
N PRO A 72 -8.64 16.60 -7.09
CA PRO A 72 -9.94 15.98 -7.26
C PRO A 72 -10.30 15.10 -6.06
N SER A 73 -11.57 15.15 -5.64
CA SER A 73 -12.17 14.20 -4.72
C SER A 73 -13.17 13.32 -5.49
N LEU A 74 -13.20 12.04 -5.17
CA LEU A 74 -14.07 11.06 -5.79
C LEU A 74 -14.82 10.29 -4.70
N ASP A 75 -16.14 10.20 -4.86
CA ASP A 75 -16.99 9.35 -4.03
C ASP A 75 -17.40 8.10 -4.81
N GLY A 76 -17.53 6.99 -4.10
CA GLY A 76 -17.90 5.74 -4.72
C GLY A 76 -18.20 4.63 -3.72
N ASN A 77 -18.25 3.43 -4.23
CA ASN A 77 -18.48 2.24 -3.43
C ASN A 77 -17.39 1.20 -3.73
N ILE A 78 -16.93 0.54 -2.68
CA ILE A 78 -16.13 -0.67 -2.79
C ILE A 78 -17.01 -1.88 -2.51
N PHE A 79 -16.79 -2.94 -3.27
CA PHE A 79 -17.50 -4.22 -3.17
C PHE A 79 -16.48 -5.34 -3.05
N PHE A 80 -16.75 -6.26 -2.16
CA PHE A 80 -15.97 -7.48 -2.00
C PHE A 80 -16.88 -8.70 -1.98
N LYS A 81 -16.43 -9.77 -2.59
CA LYS A 81 -17.09 -11.09 -2.55
C LYS A 81 -16.03 -12.19 -2.54
N GLN A 82 -16.08 -13.01 -1.51
CA GLN A 82 -15.17 -14.15 -1.42
C GLN A 82 -15.27 -15.05 -2.66
N PRO A 83 -14.16 -15.71 -3.07
CA PRO A 83 -12.86 -15.71 -2.36
C PRO A 83 -11.96 -14.51 -2.72
N ASP A 84 -12.17 -13.85 -3.87
CA ASP A 84 -11.17 -12.95 -4.46
C ASP A 84 -11.75 -11.83 -5.35
N LYS A 85 -13.08 -11.65 -5.36
CA LYS A 85 -13.70 -10.59 -6.16
C LYS A 85 -13.73 -9.29 -5.39
N GLU A 86 -13.18 -8.25 -6.00
CA GLU A 86 -13.25 -6.88 -5.51
C GLU A 86 -13.51 -5.90 -6.66
N ALA A 87 -14.33 -4.90 -6.42
CA ALA A 87 -14.60 -3.82 -7.38
C ALA A 87 -14.72 -2.48 -6.65
N VAL A 88 -14.20 -1.43 -7.26
CA VAL A 88 -14.42 -0.04 -6.85
C VAL A 88 -15.18 0.67 -7.96
N VAL A 89 -16.32 1.25 -7.62
CA VAL A 89 -17.20 1.96 -8.55
C VAL A 89 -17.36 3.39 -8.03
N PHE A 90 -16.81 4.35 -8.76
CA PHE A 90 -16.96 5.78 -8.45
C PHE A 90 -18.23 6.33 -9.11
N ASP A 91 -18.96 7.18 -8.37
CA ASP A 91 -20.24 7.75 -8.80
C ASP A 91 -20.06 8.68 -9.99
N THR A 92 -19.07 9.56 -9.94
CA THR A 92 -18.69 10.47 -11.03
C THR A 92 -17.18 10.57 -11.11
N VAL A 93 -16.63 10.38 -12.30
CA VAL A 93 -15.19 10.55 -12.53
C VAL A 93 -15.02 11.71 -13.50
N PRO A 94 -14.47 12.85 -13.05
CA PRO A 94 -14.11 13.94 -13.95
C PRO A 94 -13.17 13.42 -15.06
N SER A 95 -13.31 13.96 -16.27
CA SER A 95 -12.52 13.47 -17.42
C SER A 95 -11.01 13.48 -17.17
N LEU A 96 -10.51 14.48 -16.45
CA LEU A 96 -9.12 14.54 -15.97
C LEU A 96 -8.78 13.43 -14.97
N ALA A 97 -9.73 12.98 -14.16
CA ALA A 97 -9.52 11.94 -13.18
C ALA A 97 -9.71 10.53 -13.77
N SER A 98 -10.19 10.40 -15.00
CA SER A 98 -10.41 9.10 -15.66
C SER A 98 -9.11 8.28 -15.81
N GLN A 99 -7.97 8.94 -15.97
CA GLN A 99 -6.65 8.31 -15.97
C GLN A 99 -6.28 7.71 -14.60
N PHE A 100 -6.84 8.22 -13.48
CA PHE A 100 -6.59 7.68 -12.14
C PHE A 100 -7.32 6.37 -11.87
N LYS A 101 -8.43 6.07 -12.56
CA LYS A 101 -9.07 4.75 -12.50
C LYS A 101 -8.10 3.61 -12.82
N LYS A 102 -7.11 3.87 -13.70
CA LYS A 102 -6.10 2.89 -14.12
C LYS A 102 -4.89 2.82 -13.19
N VAL A 103 -4.80 3.74 -12.23
CA VAL A 103 -3.61 3.96 -11.41
C VAL A 103 -3.83 3.61 -9.94
N TYR A 104 -5.07 3.33 -9.53
CA TYR A 104 -5.32 2.81 -8.19
C TYR A 104 -4.91 1.32 -8.16
N PRO A 105 -3.64 1.03 -7.82
CA PRO A 105 -3.19 -0.35 -7.78
C PRO A 105 -3.84 -1.03 -6.57
N ARG A 106 -4.43 -2.19 -6.80
CA ARG A 106 -4.97 -3.02 -5.73
C ARG A 106 -3.98 -4.12 -5.42
N VAL A 107 -3.82 -4.41 -4.13
CA VAL A 107 -3.13 -5.63 -3.72
C VAL A 107 -4.11 -6.78 -3.88
N ASP A 108 -3.73 -7.79 -4.65
CA ASP A 108 -4.50 -9.03 -4.69
C ASP A 108 -4.68 -9.62 -3.30
N VAL A 109 -5.84 -10.18 -3.03
CA VAL A 109 -6.10 -10.85 -1.74
C VAL A 109 -5.04 -11.93 -1.47
N PRO A 110 -4.58 -12.10 -0.21
CA PRO A 110 -3.51 -13.04 0.13
C PRO A 110 -3.73 -14.47 -0.38
N ALA A 111 -4.98 -14.90 -0.51
CA ALA A 111 -5.34 -16.20 -1.06
C ALA A 111 -4.85 -16.43 -2.51
N ASN A 112 -4.65 -15.37 -3.27
CA ASN A 112 -4.19 -15.41 -4.66
C ASN A 112 -2.68 -15.28 -4.82
N TRP A 113 -1.94 -14.89 -3.76
CA TRP A 113 -0.53 -14.54 -3.90
C TRP A 113 0.31 -15.67 -4.49
N LEU A 114 0.23 -16.87 -3.94
CA LEU A 114 1.01 -18.02 -4.43
C LEU A 114 0.65 -18.44 -5.85
N ARG A 115 -0.55 -18.12 -6.31
CA ARG A 115 -1.00 -18.39 -7.68
C ARG A 115 -0.47 -17.35 -8.67
N LEU A 116 -0.46 -16.06 -8.28
CA LEU A 116 -0.17 -14.93 -9.16
C LEU A 116 1.30 -14.48 -9.10
N TYR A 117 1.99 -14.76 -7.97
CA TYR A 117 3.32 -14.25 -7.69
C TYR A 117 4.26 -15.35 -7.24
N ASP A 118 5.56 -15.13 -7.47
CA ASP A 118 6.61 -15.78 -6.72
C ASP A 118 6.77 -14.99 -5.42
N VAL A 119 6.48 -15.63 -4.29
CA VAL A 119 6.42 -15.00 -2.97
C VAL A 119 7.66 -15.35 -2.18
N SER A 120 8.29 -14.35 -1.57
CA SER A 120 9.37 -14.56 -0.61
C SER A 120 9.19 -13.67 0.63
N GLN A 121 9.68 -14.13 1.77
CA GLN A 121 9.82 -13.33 2.98
C GLN A 121 11.18 -12.64 2.95
N LEU A 122 11.17 -11.29 3.05
CA LEU A 122 12.40 -10.48 3.08
C LEU A 122 12.91 -10.27 4.50
N SER A 123 12.00 -10.04 5.44
CA SER A 123 12.34 -9.81 6.84
C SER A 123 11.17 -10.17 7.75
N ASP A 124 11.52 -10.38 9.02
CA ASP A 124 10.62 -10.59 10.12
C ASP A 124 11.30 -10.00 11.37
N ASP A 125 10.68 -9.02 11.99
CA ASP A 125 11.21 -8.37 13.20
C ASP A 125 10.43 -8.76 14.47
N GLY A 126 9.53 -9.74 14.36
CA GLY A 126 8.67 -10.23 15.43
C GLY A 126 7.44 -9.36 15.71
N THR A 127 7.30 -8.23 14.99
CA THR A 127 6.12 -7.34 15.02
C THR A 127 5.52 -7.15 13.65
N SER A 128 6.35 -7.22 12.63
CA SER A 128 5.96 -7.14 11.22
C SER A 128 6.84 -7.99 10.32
N THR A 129 6.22 -8.58 9.34
CA THR A 129 6.87 -9.40 8.29
C THR A 129 6.75 -8.68 6.95
N VAL A 130 7.84 -8.60 6.21
CA VAL A 130 7.84 -8.06 4.84
C VAL A 130 7.89 -9.21 3.84
N PHE A 131 6.90 -9.25 2.96
CA PHE A 131 6.83 -10.16 1.82
C PHE A 131 7.17 -9.42 0.54
N ARG A 132 7.93 -10.07 -0.35
CA ARG A 132 8.10 -9.64 -1.75
C ARG A 132 7.32 -10.55 -2.67
N LEU A 133 6.54 -9.94 -3.55
CA LEU A 133 5.70 -10.59 -4.54
C LEU A 133 6.19 -10.19 -5.93
N ILE A 134 6.77 -11.13 -6.68
CA ILE A 134 7.20 -10.90 -8.06
C ILE A 134 6.13 -11.49 -8.98
N PRO A 135 5.48 -10.67 -9.85
CA PRO A 135 4.43 -11.17 -10.74
C PRO A 135 4.93 -12.29 -11.66
N LYS A 136 4.24 -13.43 -11.68
CA LYS A 136 4.53 -14.53 -12.63
C LYS A 136 4.20 -14.15 -14.08
N LYS A 137 3.21 -13.28 -14.25
CA LYS A 137 2.87 -12.72 -15.56
C LYS A 137 3.71 -11.48 -15.84
N ASN A 138 4.36 -11.45 -16.99
CA ASN A 138 5.13 -10.27 -17.37
C ASN A 138 4.21 -9.05 -17.54
N GLY A 139 4.65 -7.91 -17.01
CA GLY A 139 3.93 -6.65 -17.01
C GLY A 139 4.85 -5.50 -16.64
N ARG A 140 4.25 -4.34 -16.35
CA ARG A 140 4.95 -3.12 -15.97
C ARG A 140 5.49 -3.16 -14.53
N ILE A 141 4.83 -3.93 -13.64
CA ILE A 141 5.26 -4.08 -12.24
C ILE A 141 6.52 -4.95 -12.19
N GLU A 142 7.53 -4.50 -11.48
CA GLU A 142 8.73 -5.26 -11.17
C GLU A 142 8.49 -6.19 -9.98
N HIS A 143 8.07 -5.61 -8.87
CA HIS A 143 7.67 -6.34 -7.67
C HIS A 143 6.71 -5.51 -6.82
N LEU A 144 6.09 -6.17 -5.85
CA LEU A 144 5.29 -5.59 -4.79
C LEU A 144 5.87 -6.04 -3.45
N ASP A 145 6.26 -5.10 -2.61
CA ASP A 145 6.62 -5.35 -1.21
C ASP A 145 5.40 -5.09 -0.32
N VAL A 146 5.11 -6.03 0.57
CA VAL A 146 3.97 -5.97 1.48
C VAL A 146 4.46 -6.15 2.91
N LYS A 147 4.24 -5.16 3.75
CA LYS A 147 4.50 -5.20 5.18
C LYS A 147 3.22 -5.59 5.91
N ALA A 148 3.24 -6.77 6.51
CA ALA A 148 2.13 -7.29 7.30
C ALA A 148 2.35 -7.08 8.80
N ASP A 149 1.27 -6.84 9.54
CA ASP A 149 1.23 -6.85 11.00
C ASP A 149 1.15 -8.29 11.51
N ASP A 150 2.13 -8.73 12.29
CA ASP A 150 2.17 -10.10 12.78
C ASP A 150 1.07 -10.38 13.82
N ALA A 151 0.66 -9.39 14.61
CA ALA A 151 -0.38 -9.59 15.62
C ALA A 151 -1.76 -9.79 14.98
N ASN A 152 -2.13 -8.92 14.04
CA ASN A 152 -3.47 -8.88 13.44
C ASN A 152 -3.57 -9.62 12.09
N ALA A 153 -2.44 -10.02 11.50
CA ALA A 153 -2.35 -10.61 10.16
C ALA A 153 -2.95 -9.69 9.07
N THR A 154 -2.80 -8.36 9.22
CA THR A 154 -3.27 -7.34 8.29
C THR A 154 -2.12 -6.73 7.51
N ILE A 155 -2.40 -6.21 6.31
CA ILE A 155 -1.42 -5.49 5.52
C ILE A 155 -1.35 -4.04 6.01
N LYS A 156 -0.22 -3.61 6.60
CA LYS A 156 -0.01 -2.22 7.06
C LYS A 156 0.46 -1.30 5.96
N GLU A 157 1.35 -1.80 5.11
CA GLU A 157 1.99 -1.02 4.05
C GLU A 157 2.21 -1.92 2.84
N TYR A 158 2.15 -1.34 1.66
CA TYR A 158 2.52 -2.02 0.44
C TYR A 158 3.09 -1.04 -0.59
N THR A 159 4.12 -1.48 -1.32
CA THR A 159 4.82 -0.66 -2.30
C THR A 159 4.98 -1.42 -3.61
N TRP A 160 4.38 -0.90 -4.69
CA TRP A 160 4.68 -1.35 -6.05
C TRP A 160 5.91 -0.63 -6.58
N THR A 161 6.86 -1.39 -7.08
CA THR A 161 7.98 -0.89 -7.87
C THR A 161 7.75 -1.21 -9.34
N TYR A 162 8.00 -0.24 -10.20
CA TYR A 162 7.74 -0.35 -11.64
C TYR A 162 9.05 -0.45 -12.43
N LYS A 163 9.07 -1.28 -13.49
CA LYS A 163 10.23 -1.52 -14.36
C LYS A 163 10.70 -0.27 -15.13
N ASP A 164 9.80 0.64 -15.41
CA ASP A 164 10.05 1.91 -16.09
C ASP A 164 10.42 3.04 -15.13
N GLY A 165 10.64 2.71 -13.87
CA GLY A 165 10.98 3.62 -12.79
C GLY A 165 9.74 4.13 -12.06
N GLY A 166 10.00 4.59 -10.83
CA GLY A 166 8.95 5.06 -9.93
C GLY A 166 8.35 3.96 -9.06
N PHE A 167 7.53 4.39 -8.13
CA PHE A 167 6.85 3.52 -7.17
C PHE A 167 5.50 4.11 -6.74
N VAL A 168 4.69 3.25 -6.15
CA VAL A 168 3.44 3.63 -5.49
C VAL A 168 3.40 2.94 -4.15
N THR A 169 3.36 3.72 -3.08
CA THR A 169 3.29 3.22 -1.69
C THR A 169 1.95 3.58 -1.07
N PHE A 170 1.41 2.68 -0.26
CA PHE A 170 0.24 2.93 0.59
C PHE A 170 0.47 2.38 1.99
N ASP A 171 0.14 3.21 2.97
CA ASP A 171 -0.12 2.80 4.35
C ASP A 171 -1.61 2.60 4.54
N GLN A 172 -2.00 1.63 5.38
CA GLN A 172 -3.41 1.44 5.68
C GLN A 172 -3.67 1.11 7.15
N THR A 173 -4.81 1.58 7.64
CA THR A 173 -5.37 1.27 8.94
C THR A 173 -6.62 0.42 8.80
N PHE A 174 -6.95 -0.28 9.88
CA PHE A 174 -8.10 -1.18 9.95
C PHE A 174 -8.97 -0.83 11.15
N GLU A 175 -10.25 -1.03 11.01
CA GLU A 175 -11.23 -1.00 12.09
C GLU A 175 -11.92 -2.36 12.25
N THR A 176 -12.43 -2.61 13.45
CA THR A 176 -13.19 -3.84 13.72
C THR A 176 -14.68 -3.57 13.61
N ILE A 177 -15.33 -4.19 12.62
CA ILE A 177 -16.77 -4.08 12.39
C ILE A 177 -17.39 -5.48 12.51
N SER A 178 -18.26 -5.65 13.48
CA SER A 178 -18.93 -6.95 13.75
C SER A 178 -17.96 -8.14 13.80
N GLY A 179 -16.79 -7.92 14.43
CA GLY A 179 -15.76 -8.94 14.57
C GLY A 179 -14.88 -9.19 13.34
N ASN A 180 -15.03 -8.40 12.28
CA ASN A 180 -14.18 -8.45 11.09
C ASN A 180 -13.24 -7.25 11.07
N LEU A 181 -11.96 -7.47 10.74
CA LEU A 181 -10.98 -6.42 10.50
C LEU A 181 -11.10 -5.94 9.05
N LEU A 182 -11.52 -4.69 8.86
CA LEU A 182 -11.78 -4.09 7.56
C LEU A 182 -10.97 -2.80 7.40
N PRO A 183 -10.56 -2.42 6.17
CA PRO A 183 -9.87 -1.17 5.92
C PRO A 183 -10.66 0.03 6.45
N GLU A 184 -9.99 0.95 7.13
CA GLU A 184 -10.57 2.22 7.60
C GLU A 184 -10.08 3.37 6.74
N LYS A 185 -8.75 3.42 6.54
CA LYS A 185 -8.11 4.49 5.80
C LYS A 185 -6.87 3.98 5.08
N GLN A 186 -6.61 4.54 3.91
CA GLN A 186 -5.35 4.37 3.19
C GLN A 186 -4.77 5.75 2.88
N THR A 187 -3.45 5.91 3.06
CA THR A 187 -2.70 7.08 2.61
C THR A 187 -1.61 6.62 1.66
N GLY A 188 -1.54 7.21 0.47
CA GLY A 188 -0.64 6.77 -0.56
C GLY A 188 0.24 7.88 -1.09
N HIS A 189 1.42 7.48 -1.54
CA HIS A 189 2.33 8.32 -2.28
C HIS A 189 2.63 7.68 -3.63
N VAL A 190 2.39 8.44 -4.68
CA VAL A 190 2.62 8.04 -6.08
C VAL A 190 3.78 8.85 -6.62
N GLU A 191 4.85 8.17 -7.02
CA GLU A 191 5.98 8.76 -7.72
C GLU A 191 6.27 7.98 -8.99
N LEU A 192 5.67 8.42 -10.08
CA LEU A 192 5.85 7.83 -11.40
C LEU A 192 6.53 8.85 -12.34
N PRO A 193 7.22 8.40 -13.41
CA PRO A 193 7.88 9.31 -14.35
C PRO A 193 6.94 10.36 -14.95
N SER A 194 5.66 10.04 -15.10
CA SER A 194 4.66 10.91 -15.73
C SER A 194 3.93 11.83 -14.76
N TYR A 195 3.87 11.50 -13.47
CA TYR A 195 3.20 12.30 -12.44
C TYR A 195 3.53 11.85 -11.02
N LYS A 196 3.31 12.77 -10.07
CA LYS A 196 3.41 12.54 -8.63
C LYS A 196 2.09 12.93 -7.97
N ALA A 197 1.66 12.18 -6.99
CA ALA A 197 0.44 12.49 -6.23
C ALA A 197 0.53 11.95 -4.80
N ASP A 198 -0.18 12.61 -3.89
CA ASP A 198 -0.57 12.01 -2.62
C ASP A 198 -2.04 11.64 -2.70
N VAL A 199 -2.40 10.51 -2.10
CA VAL A 199 -3.75 9.95 -2.15
C VAL A 199 -4.21 9.63 -0.74
N THR A 200 -5.45 9.95 -0.43
CA THR A 200 -6.11 9.51 0.81
C THR A 200 -7.43 8.86 0.46
N SER A 201 -7.64 7.63 0.93
CA SER A 201 -8.91 6.92 0.82
C SER A 201 -9.47 6.69 2.21
N VAL A 202 -10.74 6.99 2.42
CA VAL A 202 -11.47 6.70 3.66
C VAL A 202 -12.63 5.78 3.32
N PHE A 203 -12.73 4.68 4.08
CA PHE A 203 -13.79 3.69 3.92
C PHE A 203 -14.79 3.84 5.07
N SER A 204 -16.07 3.72 4.75
CA SER A 204 -17.14 3.90 5.74
C SER A 204 -18.44 3.18 5.34
N ASN A 205 -19.42 3.19 6.22
CA ASN A 205 -20.78 2.67 5.93
C ASN A 205 -20.76 1.19 5.48
N TYR A 206 -19.96 0.37 6.12
CA TYR A 206 -19.85 -1.06 5.82
C TYR A 206 -21.18 -1.80 6.00
N GLN A 207 -21.57 -2.55 4.98
CA GLN A 207 -22.68 -3.49 4.99
C GLN A 207 -22.12 -4.88 4.73
N LEU A 208 -22.14 -5.74 5.75
CA LEU A 208 -21.52 -7.06 5.71
C LEU A 208 -22.53 -8.14 5.30
N ASN A 209 -22.04 -9.15 4.58
CA ASN A 209 -22.79 -10.33 4.16
C ASN A 209 -24.08 -9.99 3.40
N VAL A 210 -24.04 -8.89 2.63
CA VAL A 210 -25.14 -8.46 1.76
C VAL A 210 -25.08 -9.14 0.39
N GLN A 211 -26.20 -9.23 -0.29
CA GLN A 211 -26.25 -9.74 -1.65
C GLN A 211 -25.61 -8.74 -2.62
N ILE A 212 -24.63 -9.16 -3.40
CA ILE A 212 -23.97 -8.37 -4.45
C ILE A 212 -24.09 -9.13 -5.76
N ALA A 213 -24.59 -8.44 -6.79
CA ALA A 213 -24.71 -9.02 -8.12
C ALA A 213 -23.33 -9.25 -8.74
N ASP A 214 -23.12 -10.36 -9.44
CA ASP A 214 -21.84 -10.67 -10.08
C ASP A 214 -21.45 -9.66 -11.16
N SER A 215 -22.41 -9.02 -11.80
CA SER A 215 -22.19 -7.96 -12.79
C SER A 215 -21.43 -6.72 -12.25
N VAL A 216 -21.37 -6.54 -10.92
CA VAL A 216 -20.58 -5.47 -10.28
C VAL A 216 -19.09 -5.71 -10.48
N PHE A 217 -18.66 -6.96 -10.62
CA PHE A 217 -17.27 -7.38 -10.73
C PHE A 217 -16.81 -7.59 -12.19
N GLU A 218 -17.72 -7.42 -13.16
CA GLU A 218 -17.39 -7.49 -14.58
C GLU A 218 -16.78 -6.16 -15.04
N GLU A 219 -15.62 -6.23 -15.72
CA GLU A 219 -15.00 -5.05 -16.31
C GLU A 219 -15.91 -4.48 -17.40
N LYS A 220 -16.21 -3.18 -17.33
CA LYS A 220 -16.92 -2.42 -18.36
C LYS A 220 -15.94 -1.68 -19.24
#